data_b48f88695d2076a3969168884e6d36f8
#
_entry.id   b48f88695d2076a3969168884e6d36f8
#
_cell.length_a   1.000
_cell.length_b   1.000
_cell.length_c   1.000
_cell.angle_alpha   90.00
_cell.angle_beta   90.00
_cell.angle_gamma   90.00
#
_symmetry.space_group_name_H-M   'P 1'
#
loop_
_entity.id
_entity.type
_entity.pdbx_description
1 polymer ?
#
loop_
_entity_poly.entity_id
_entity_poly.type
_entity_poly.pdbx_seq_one_letter_code
_entity_poly.pdbx_strand_id
1 'polypeptide(L)'
;MGHARTRGRSSQLIIACDAGYPELIEECWAAMQLASPGCHIGFHKTQFECIRVVGGSRLWPEAFPQHGPGRKHERSIVLEPWQREIVDAFPQEFLRGLIHSDGCRTINRFKTKLPSGRVTEYAYPRYFFSNLSADIRGLFCEYCEKLGVRWTQSNHRNISVSHRRSVAILDEFIGPKR
;
A
#
# COMPACT_ATOMS: atom_id res chain seq x y z
N MET A 1 7.16 2.83 1.77
CA MET A 1 6.58 3.06 3.11
C MET A 1 7.27 4.21 3.82
N GLY A 2 6.46 5.14 4.41
CA GLY A 2 6.99 6.29 5.10
C GLY A 2 7.49 6.00 6.52
N HIS A 3 8.46 6.74 6.97
CA HIS A 3 8.88 6.79 8.37
C HIS A 3 9.17 8.22 8.80
N ALA A 4 8.88 8.54 10.05
CA ALA A 4 9.18 9.85 10.64
C ALA A 4 10.49 9.79 11.42
N ARG A 5 11.33 10.82 11.26
CA ARG A 5 12.54 11.05 12.04
C ARG A 5 12.45 12.43 12.69
N THR A 6 12.83 12.54 13.95
CA THR A 6 12.90 13.83 14.64
C THR A 6 14.26 14.45 14.42
N ARG A 7 14.29 15.70 13.92
CA ARG A 7 15.50 16.51 13.79
C ARG A 7 15.22 17.90 14.32
N GLY A 8 15.69 18.23 15.51
CA GLY A 8 15.39 19.48 16.16
C GLY A 8 13.91 19.59 16.57
N ARG A 9 13.26 20.72 16.22
CA ARG A 9 11.85 21.01 16.57
C ARG A 9 10.82 20.47 15.57
N SER A 10 11.22 19.79 14.50
CA SER A 10 10.31 19.22 13.48
C SER A 10 10.61 17.76 13.25
N SER A 11 9.55 16.99 12.94
CA SER A 11 9.65 15.60 12.50
C SER A 11 9.70 15.56 10.97
N GLN A 12 10.44 14.60 10.40
CA GLN A 12 10.45 14.35 8.97
C GLN A 12 9.63 13.12 8.62
N LEU A 13 8.67 13.28 7.70
CA LEU A 13 8.05 12.15 7.02
C LEU A 13 8.88 11.83 5.77
N ILE A 14 9.22 10.56 5.60
CA ILE A 14 9.99 10.05 4.47
C ILE A 14 9.21 8.91 3.85
N ILE A 15 8.81 9.05 2.59
CA ILE A 15 8.19 7.99 1.79
C ILE A 15 9.20 7.57 0.73
N ALA A 16 9.58 6.28 0.75
CA ALA A 16 10.49 5.71 -0.24
C ALA A 16 9.68 5.10 -1.39
N CYS A 17 9.90 5.57 -2.59
CA CYS A 17 9.24 5.14 -3.81
C CYS A 17 10.27 4.54 -4.77
N ASP A 18 9.85 3.55 -5.55
CA ASP A 18 10.62 3.02 -6.67
C ASP A 18 10.63 4.08 -7.78
N ALA A 19 11.83 4.40 -8.30
CA ALA A 19 12.02 5.42 -9.34
C ALA A 19 11.36 5.03 -10.70
N GLY A 20 11.03 3.75 -10.87
CA GLY A 20 10.29 3.26 -12.02
C GLY A 20 8.81 3.70 -12.09
N TYR A 21 8.29 4.34 -11.03
CA TYR A 21 6.89 4.79 -10.93
C TYR A 21 6.79 6.31 -10.70
N PRO A 22 7.07 7.15 -11.69
CA PRO A 22 7.11 8.61 -11.51
C PRO A 22 5.75 9.21 -11.11
N GLU A 23 4.63 8.71 -11.67
CA GLU A 23 3.30 9.20 -11.32
C GLU A 23 2.98 8.92 -9.82
N LEU A 24 3.38 7.75 -9.31
CA LEU A 24 3.21 7.41 -7.89
C LEU A 24 4.06 8.31 -6.98
N ILE A 25 5.24 8.74 -7.42
CA ILE A 25 6.09 9.68 -6.69
C ILE A 25 5.40 11.04 -6.59
N GLU A 26 4.82 11.53 -7.70
CA GLU A 26 4.06 12.78 -7.75
C GLU A 26 2.80 12.71 -6.87
N GLU A 27 2.06 11.59 -6.90
CA GLU A 27 0.92 11.38 -6.01
C GLU A 27 1.32 11.43 -4.53
N CYS A 28 2.43 10.80 -4.15
CA CYS A 28 2.95 10.86 -2.78
C CYS A 28 3.32 12.29 -2.38
N TRP A 29 3.94 13.04 -3.28
CA TRP A 29 4.27 14.44 -3.06
C TRP A 29 3.01 15.28 -2.86
N ALA A 30 2.03 15.15 -3.74
CA ALA A 30 0.77 15.89 -3.67
C ALA A 30 -0.01 15.57 -2.37
N ALA A 31 -0.08 14.29 -1.99
CA ALA A 31 -0.70 13.86 -0.74
C ALA A 31 -0.02 14.46 0.49
N MET A 32 1.31 14.53 0.52
CA MET A 32 2.06 15.17 1.60
C MET A 32 1.82 16.68 1.66
N GLN A 33 1.72 17.36 0.52
CA GLN A 33 1.38 18.78 0.45
C GLN A 33 -0.02 19.08 0.99
N LEU A 34 -1.01 18.23 0.66
CA LEU A 34 -2.36 18.33 1.20
C LEU A 34 -2.41 18.10 2.72
N ALA A 35 -1.69 17.09 3.20
CA ALA A 35 -1.66 16.74 4.62
C ALA A 35 -0.90 17.76 5.48
N SER A 36 0.01 18.56 4.90
CA SER A 36 0.76 19.61 5.61
C SER A 36 0.97 20.83 4.71
N PRO A 37 -0.08 21.65 4.50
CA PRO A 37 0.02 22.86 3.69
C PRO A 37 1.12 23.80 4.20
N GLY A 38 1.92 24.36 3.28
CA GLY A 38 3.04 25.25 3.60
C GLY A 38 4.33 24.53 4.03
N CYS A 39 4.33 23.21 4.15
CA CYS A 39 5.54 22.43 4.36
C CYS A 39 6.31 22.29 3.03
N HIS A 40 7.64 22.50 3.06
CA HIS A 40 8.48 22.18 1.90
C HIS A 40 8.64 20.66 1.77
N ILE A 41 8.13 20.11 0.66
CA ILE A 41 8.29 18.70 0.31
C ILE A 41 9.30 18.58 -0.81
N GLY A 42 10.39 17.87 -0.57
CA GLY A 42 11.49 17.69 -1.53
C GLY A 42 11.66 16.24 -1.96
N PHE A 43 12.44 16.06 -3.02
CA PHE A 43 12.82 14.75 -3.55
C PHE A 43 14.31 14.49 -3.28
N HIS A 44 14.64 13.30 -2.81
CA HIS A 44 16.02 12.87 -2.62
C HIS A 44 16.27 11.55 -3.35
N LYS A 45 17.05 11.61 -4.42
CA LYS A 45 17.50 10.40 -5.12
C LYS A 45 18.50 9.65 -4.25
N THR A 46 18.34 8.33 -4.14
CA THR A 46 19.27 7.46 -3.43
C THR A 46 20.18 6.71 -4.41
N GLN A 47 21.13 5.94 -3.89
CA GLN A 47 22.05 5.12 -4.72
C GLN A 47 21.34 3.94 -5.40
N PHE A 48 20.17 3.51 -4.89
CA PHE A 48 19.39 2.42 -5.44
C PHE A 48 18.14 3.01 -6.07
N GLU A 49 17.85 2.81 -7.30
CA GLU A 49 16.66 3.28 -8.06
C GLU A 49 15.42 3.60 -7.19
N CYS A 50 15.62 4.43 -6.19
CA CYS A 50 14.66 4.81 -5.18
C CYS A 50 14.70 6.33 -4.99
N ILE A 51 13.53 6.95 -5.07
CA ILE A 51 13.32 8.35 -4.75
C ILE A 51 12.63 8.45 -3.40
N ARG A 52 13.15 9.27 -2.51
CA ARG A 52 12.51 9.61 -1.24
C ARG A 52 11.78 10.92 -1.38
N VAL A 53 10.48 10.91 -1.12
CA VAL A 53 9.67 12.11 -0.92
C VAL A 53 9.79 12.47 0.56
N VAL A 54 10.28 13.68 0.86
CA VAL A 54 10.65 14.08 2.23
C VAL A 54 10.05 15.43 2.56
N GLY A 55 9.38 15.52 3.71
CA GLY A 55 8.84 16.77 4.22
C GLY A 55 8.99 16.89 5.73
N GLY A 56 9.37 18.07 6.22
CA GLY A 56 9.50 18.39 7.64
C GLY A 56 8.26 19.12 8.17
N SER A 57 7.55 18.56 9.15
CA SER A 57 6.41 19.20 9.80
C SER A 57 6.29 18.78 11.28
N ARG A 58 5.74 19.67 12.09
CA ARG A 58 5.37 19.33 13.46
C ARG A 58 4.10 18.46 13.53
N LEU A 59 3.32 18.44 12.46
CA LEU A 59 2.06 17.67 12.37
C LEU A 59 2.28 16.18 12.13
N TRP A 60 3.45 15.74 11.61
CA TRP A 60 3.67 14.35 11.27
C TRP A 60 3.50 13.36 12.43
N PRO A 61 3.95 13.65 13.67
CA PRO A 61 3.71 12.76 14.79
C PRO A 61 2.22 12.59 15.14
N GLU A 62 1.41 13.65 14.95
CA GLU A 62 -0.03 13.61 15.17
C GLU A 62 -0.75 12.88 14.01
N ALA A 63 -0.35 13.17 12.77
CA ALA A 63 -0.93 12.52 11.59
C ALA A 63 -0.60 11.03 11.51
N PHE A 64 0.55 10.61 12.03
CA PHE A 64 1.00 9.22 12.04
C PHE A 64 1.42 8.76 13.45
N PRO A 65 0.48 8.64 14.39
CA PRO A 65 0.76 8.26 15.78
C PRO A 65 1.37 6.85 15.91
N GLN A 66 1.25 6.01 14.86
CA GLN A 66 1.87 4.70 14.78
C GLN A 66 3.39 4.74 14.54
N HIS A 67 4.00 5.94 14.44
CA HIS A 67 5.46 6.07 14.38
C HIS A 67 6.12 5.63 15.69
N GLY A 68 7.39 5.24 15.66
CA GLY A 68 8.11 4.83 16.87
C GLY A 68 9.43 4.12 16.55
N PRO A 69 10.22 3.79 17.58
CA PRO A 69 11.47 3.05 17.42
C PRO A 69 11.22 1.61 16.99
N GLY A 70 12.26 0.93 16.49
CA GLY A 70 12.21 -0.46 16.09
C GLY A 70 11.60 -0.68 14.69
N ARG A 71 11.45 -1.95 14.33
CA ARG A 71 10.90 -2.35 13.04
C ARG A 71 9.38 -2.20 13.06
N LYS A 72 8.80 -1.61 12.01
CA LYS A 72 7.36 -1.34 11.98
C LYS A 72 6.46 -2.60 12.00
N HIS A 73 6.95 -3.75 11.56
CA HIS A 73 6.18 -5.00 11.64
C HIS A 73 6.17 -5.64 13.03
N GLU A 74 7.01 -5.13 13.95
CA GLU A 74 7.04 -5.54 15.37
C GLU A 74 6.23 -4.59 16.26
N ARG A 75 5.71 -3.49 15.69
CA ARG A 75 4.89 -2.51 16.41
C ARG A 75 3.42 -2.72 16.10
N SER A 76 2.57 -2.40 17.05
CA SER A 76 1.12 -2.31 16.82
C SER A 76 0.80 -1.18 15.85
N ILE A 77 0.00 -1.46 14.82
CA ILE A 77 -0.48 -0.52 13.82
C ILE A 77 -2.00 -0.47 13.91
N VAL A 78 -2.48 0.32 14.86
CA VAL A 78 -3.91 0.56 15.08
C VAL A 78 -4.25 1.96 14.61
N LEU A 79 -5.33 2.09 13.84
CA LEU A 79 -5.83 3.39 13.41
C LEU A 79 -6.51 4.08 14.61
N GLU A 80 -6.16 5.34 14.85
CA GLU A 80 -6.88 6.19 15.78
C GLU A 80 -8.32 6.42 15.29
N PRO A 81 -9.29 6.74 16.17
CA PRO A 81 -10.68 6.93 15.78
C PRO A 81 -10.87 7.88 14.59
N TRP A 82 -10.20 9.02 14.60
CA TRP A 82 -10.26 10.00 13.50
C TRP A 82 -9.64 9.47 12.19
N GLN A 83 -8.58 8.65 12.26
CA GLN A 83 -8.00 7.99 11.08
C GLN A 83 -8.98 6.96 10.53
N ARG A 84 -9.66 6.23 11.42
CA ARG A 84 -10.68 5.25 11.06
C ARG A 84 -11.85 5.91 10.33
N GLU A 85 -12.33 7.06 10.80
CA GLU A 85 -13.39 7.84 10.14
C GLU A 85 -13.00 8.22 8.71
N ILE A 86 -11.76 8.69 8.50
CA ILE A 86 -11.25 9.03 7.15
C ILE A 86 -11.20 7.79 6.26
N VAL A 87 -10.62 6.69 6.75
CA VAL A 87 -10.46 5.48 5.94
C VAL A 87 -11.82 4.82 5.65
N ASP A 88 -12.79 4.91 6.56
CA ASP A 88 -14.16 4.44 6.35
C ASP A 88 -14.91 5.28 5.32
N ALA A 89 -14.61 6.57 5.23
CA ALA A 89 -15.17 7.45 4.21
C ALA A 89 -14.53 7.22 2.82
N PHE A 90 -13.27 6.77 2.76
CA PHE A 90 -12.49 6.60 1.52
C PHE A 90 -11.81 5.22 1.44
N PRO A 91 -12.59 4.11 1.50
CA PRO A 91 -12.02 2.76 1.56
C PRO A 91 -11.31 2.33 0.27
N GLN A 92 -11.72 2.84 -0.88
CA GLN A 92 -11.10 2.54 -2.18
C GLN A 92 -9.72 3.17 -2.28
N GLU A 93 -9.58 4.45 -1.91
CA GLU A 93 -8.32 5.18 -1.86
C GLU A 93 -7.34 4.53 -0.87
N PHE A 94 -7.83 4.08 0.26
CA PHE A 94 -7.03 3.36 1.23
C PHE A 94 -6.46 2.05 0.67
N LEU A 95 -7.31 1.19 0.07
CA LEU A 95 -6.86 -0.03 -0.59
C LEU A 95 -5.94 0.25 -1.77
N ARG A 96 -6.21 1.30 -2.58
CA ARG A 96 -5.33 1.73 -3.65
C ARG A 96 -3.94 2.07 -3.11
N GLY A 97 -3.86 2.85 -2.04
CA GLY A 97 -2.61 3.20 -1.38
C GLY A 97 -1.84 1.98 -0.87
N LEU A 98 -2.52 1.01 -0.25
CA LEU A 98 -1.91 -0.22 0.22
C LEU A 98 -1.36 -1.07 -0.94
N ILE A 99 -2.12 -1.25 -2.03
CA ILE A 99 -1.68 -2.00 -3.21
C ILE A 99 -0.53 -1.28 -3.92
N HIS A 100 -0.59 0.05 -4.04
CA HIS A 100 0.49 0.82 -4.65
C HIS A 100 1.77 0.80 -3.81
N SER A 101 1.69 0.65 -2.49
CA SER A 101 2.88 0.50 -1.64
C SER A 101 3.46 -0.93 -1.69
N ASP A 102 2.71 -1.91 -1.24
CA ASP A 102 3.21 -3.26 -0.92
C ASP A 102 2.49 -4.37 -1.72
N GLY A 103 1.72 -4.02 -2.72
CA GLY A 103 0.99 -4.95 -3.57
C GLY A 103 1.39 -4.87 -5.03
N CYS A 104 0.82 -5.76 -5.82
CA CYS A 104 0.91 -5.74 -7.27
C CYS A 104 -0.29 -6.43 -7.91
N ARG A 105 -0.61 -6.01 -9.15
CA ARG A 105 -1.47 -6.74 -10.07
C ARG A 105 -0.62 -7.56 -11.02
N THR A 106 -0.91 -8.84 -11.15
CA THR A 106 -0.16 -9.75 -12.02
C THR A 106 -1.08 -10.74 -12.73
N ILE A 107 -0.57 -11.40 -13.75
CA ILE A 107 -1.27 -12.51 -14.44
C ILE A 107 -0.64 -13.82 -13.99
N ASN A 108 -1.42 -14.62 -13.27
CA ASN A 108 -1.02 -15.97 -12.88
C ASN A 108 -1.22 -16.90 -14.08
N ARG A 109 -0.13 -17.49 -14.58
CA ARG A 109 -0.14 -18.46 -15.69
C ARG A 109 0.25 -19.82 -15.15
N PHE A 110 -0.54 -20.83 -15.52
CA PHE A 110 -0.21 -22.21 -15.17
C PHE A 110 -0.78 -23.18 -16.22
N LYS A 111 -0.14 -24.32 -16.33
CA LYS A 111 -0.55 -25.41 -17.22
C LYS A 111 -1.15 -26.54 -16.40
N THR A 112 -2.27 -27.07 -16.85
CA THR A 112 -2.94 -28.23 -16.24
C THR A 112 -3.13 -29.30 -17.29
N LYS A 113 -2.77 -30.54 -16.94
CA LYS A 113 -3.08 -31.73 -17.75
C LYS A 113 -4.49 -32.19 -17.41
N LEU A 114 -5.38 -32.15 -18.39
CA LEU A 114 -6.77 -32.59 -18.24
C LEU A 114 -6.83 -34.12 -18.21
N PRO A 115 -7.95 -34.73 -17.71
CA PRO A 115 -8.14 -36.18 -17.74
C PRO A 115 -8.01 -36.79 -19.15
N SER A 116 -8.32 -36.01 -20.19
CA SER A 116 -8.13 -36.39 -21.61
C SER A 116 -6.67 -36.46 -22.05
N GLY A 117 -5.71 -36.14 -21.18
CA GLY A 117 -4.29 -36.06 -21.52
C GLY A 117 -3.87 -34.72 -22.14
N ARG A 118 -4.80 -33.87 -22.57
CA ARG A 118 -4.53 -32.56 -23.16
C ARG A 118 -3.99 -31.59 -22.09
N VAL A 119 -2.91 -30.88 -22.44
CA VAL A 119 -2.39 -29.78 -21.62
C VAL A 119 -3.10 -28.50 -22.01
N THR A 120 -3.69 -27.82 -21.05
CA THR A 120 -4.35 -26.52 -21.22
C THR A 120 -3.64 -25.48 -20.38
N GLU A 121 -3.35 -24.31 -20.96
CA GLU A 121 -2.79 -23.17 -20.26
C GLU A 121 -3.90 -22.23 -19.82
N TYR A 122 -3.81 -21.78 -18.58
CA TYR A 122 -4.72 -20.82 -17.98
C TYR A 122 -3.95 -19.56 -17.59
N ALA A 123 -4.59 -18.40 -17.80
CA ALA A 123 -4.04 -17.10 -17.43
C ALA A 123 -5.14 -16.28 -16.74
N TYR A 124 -4.95 -15.95 -15.47
CA TYR A 124 -5.91 -15.20 -14.69
C TYR A 124 -5.24 -14.01 -14.00
N PRO A 125 -5.83 -12.81 -14.11
CA PRO A 125 -5.37 -11.67 -13.35
C PRO A 125 -5.62 -11.91 -11.85
N ARG A 126 -4.72 -11.40 -11.01
CA ARG A 126 -4.83 -11.42 -9.56
C ARG A 126 -4.08 -10.25 -8.94
N TYR A 127 -4.49 -9.90 -7.75
CA TYR A 127 -3.75 -9.00 -6.89
C TYR A 127 -3.03 -9.78 -5.80
N PHE A 128 -1.81 -9.33 -5.48
CA PHE A 128 -1.09 -9.72 -4.28
C PHE A 128 -0.86 -8.50 -3.41
N PHE A 129 -0.95 -8.70 -2.10
CA PHE A 129 -0.53 -7.74 -1.09
C PHE A 129 0.40 -8.45 -0.12
N SER A 130 1.61 -7.93 0.08
CA SER A 130 2.65 -8.56 0.89
C SER A 130 3.13 -7.63 1.99
N ASN A 131 2.87 -7.96 3.24
CA ASN A 131 3.34 -7.18 4.37
C ASN A 131 3.69 -8.09 5.56
N LEU A 132 4.76 -7.75 6.29
CA LEU A 132 5.17 -8.49 7.49
C LEU A 132 4.31 -8.15 8.70
N SER A 133 3.75 -6.92 8.79
CA SER A 133 2.84 -6.53 9.87
C SER A 133 1.51 -7.27 9.75
N ALA A 134 1.12 -7.97 10.81
CA ALA A 134 -0.19 -8.63 10.89
C ALA A 134 -1.33 -7.58 10.87
N ASP A 135 -1.13 -6.46 11.55
CA ASP A 135 -2.13 -5.39 11.65
C ASP A 135 -2.40 -4.74 10.28
N ILE A 136 -1.33 -4.46 9.50
CA ILE A 136 -1.50 -3.90 8.15
C ILE A 136 -2.20 -4.91 7.22
N ARG A 137 -1.89 -6.21 7.32
CA ARG A 137 -2.63 -7.23 6.58
C ARG A 137 -4.08 -7.32 7.03
N GLY A 138 -4.32 -7.22 8.35
CA GLY A 138 -5.67 -7.18 8.91
C GLY A 138 -6.50 -6.03 8.36
N LEU A 139 -5.94 -4.82 8.34
CA LEU A 139 -6.56 -3.65 7.73
C LEU A 139 -6.87 -3.87 6.23
N PHE A 140 -5.92 -4.40 5.48
CA PHE A 140 -6.16 -4.73 4.06
C PHE A 140 -7.34 -5.70 3.90
N CYS A 141 -7.39 -6.78 4.68
CA CYS A 141 -8.46 -7.77 4.63
C CYS A 141 -9.81 -7.16 5.03
N GLU A 142 -9.86 -6.40 6.11
CA GLU A 142 -11.06 -5.71 6.60
C GLU A 142 -11.68 -4.83 5.51
N TYR A 143 -10.86 -4.00 4.85
CA TYR A 143 -11.36 -3.11 3.82
C TYR A 143 -11.69 -3.83 2.49
N CYS A 144 -11.02 -4.95 2.20
CA CYS A 144 -11.47 -5.86 1.15
C CYS A 144 -12.88 -6.37 1.43
N GLU A 145 -13.16 -6.83 2.66
CA GLU A 145 -14.47 -7.34 3.06
C GLU A 145 -15.55 -6.26 2.99
N LYS A 146 -15.28 -5.04 3.45
CA LYS A 146 -16.20 -3.88 3.36
C LYS A 146 -16.61 -3.59 1.91
N LEU A 147 -15.70 -3.81 0.93
CA LEU A 147 -15.97 -3.62 -0.49
C LEU A 147 -16.45 -4.90 -1.22
N GLY A 148 -16.73 -5.99 -0.50
CA GLY A 148 -17.18 -7.25 -1.09
C GLY A 148 -16.10 -8.00 -1.88
N VAL A 149 -14.82 -7.68 -1.63
CA VAL A 149 -13.66 -8.31 -2.26
C VAL A 149 -13.25 -9.56 -1.47
N ARG A 150 -13.32 -10.73 -2.10
CA ARG A 150 -12.87 -11.99 -1.52
C ARG A 150 -11.36 -12.13 -1.63
N TRP A 151 -10.71 -12.47 -0.55
CA TRP A 151 -9.27 -12.68 -0.45
C TRP A 151 -8.94 -14.05 0.14
N THR A 152 -7.69 -14.48 -0.01
CA THR A 152 -7.13 -15.67 0.61
C THR A 152 -5.74 -15.37 1.13
N GLN A 153 -5.40 -15.89 2.30
CA GLN A 153 -4.03 -15.80 2.81
C GLN A 153 -3.19 -16.92 2.21
N SER A 154 -2.22 -16.55 1.36
CA SER A 154 -1.36 -17.50 0.67
C SER A 154 -0.22 -18.03 1.56
N ASN A 155 0.25 -17.20 2.49
CA ASN A 155 1.23 -17.55 3.53
C ASN A 155 1.22 -16.48 4.62
N HIS A 156 2.15 -16.55 5.59
CA HIS A 156 2.21 -15.66 6.75
C HIS A 156 2.31 -14.16 6.43
N ARG A 157 2.68 -13.76 5.22
CA ARG A 157 2.84 -12.36 4.81
C ARG A 157 2.05 -11.96 3.56
N ASN A 158 1.54 -12.92 2.79
CA ASN A 158 0.94 -12.65 1.49
C ASN A 158 -0.58 -12.90 1.51
N ILE A 159 -1.33 -11.90 1.10
CA ILE A 159 -2.76 -11.97 0.78
C ILE A 159 -2.92 -11.97 -0.74
N SER A 160 -3.82 -12.80 -1.25
CA SER A 160 -4.13 -12.93 -2.66
C SER A 160 -5.61 -12.67 -2.93
N VAL A 161 -5.90 -11.86 -3.93
CA VAL A 161 -7.24 -11.69 -4.51
C VAL A 161 -7.21 -12.27 -5.92
N SER A 162 -7.87 -13.42 -6.11
CA SER A 162 -7.87 -14.16 -7.38
C SER A 162 -9.27 -14.48 -7.90
N HIS A 163 -10.30 -14.25 -7.11
CA HIS A 163 -11.68 -14.43 -7.55
C HIS A 163 -12.03 -13.38 -8.61
N ARG A 164 -12.53 -13.81 -9.79
CA ARG A 164 -12.74 -12.95 -10.96
C ARG A 164 -13.52 -11.67 -10.66
N ARG A 165 -14.65 -11.79 -9.92
CA ARG A 165 -15.45 -10.62 -9.53
C ARG A 165 -14.70 -9.69 -8.59
N SER A 166 -13.94 -10.23 -7.64
CA SER A 166 -13.15 -9.44 -6.70
C SER A 166 -12.00 -8.70 -7.39
N VAL A 167 -11.36 -9.33 -8.38
CA VAL A 167 -10.35 -8.65 -9.21
C VAL A 167 -10.98 -7.52 -10.01
N ALA A 168 -12.17 -7.74 -10.61
CA ALA A 168 -12.89 -6.70 -11.35
C ALA A 168 -13.23 -5.49 -10.46
N ILE A 169 -13.69 -5.71 -9.22
CA ILE A 169 -13.94 -4.61 -8.26
C ILE A 169 -12.67 -3.80 -8.01
N LEU A 170 -11.52 -4.47 -7.77
CA LEU A 170 -10.26 -3.76 -7.55
C LEU A 170 -9.78 -3.04 -8.81
N ASP A 171 -9.99 -3.60 -10.00
CA ASP A 171 -9.60 -2.99 -11.28
C ASP A 171 -10.33 -1.66 -11.55
N GLU A 172 -11.51 -1.42 -10.93
CA GLU A 172 -12.28 -0.18 -11.10
C GLU A 172 -11.58 1.05 -10.48
N PHE A 173 -10.77 0.87 -9.43
CA PHE A 173 -10.20 2.02 -8.70
C PHE A 173 -8.69 1.94 -8.41
N ILE A 174 -8.07 0.75 -8.45
CA ILE A 174 -6.63 0.65 -8.17
C ILE A 174 -5.80 1.33 -9.28
N GLY A 175 -6.13 1.08 -10.54
CA GLY A 175 -5.35 1.56 -11.66
C GLY A 175 -3.95 0.92 -11.77
N PRO A 176 -3.20 1.23 -12.83
CA PRO A 176 -1.84 0.77 -13.00
C PRO A 176 -0.87 1.54 -12.08
N LYS A 177 0.19 0.87 -11.62
CA LYS A 177 1.37 1.53 -11.06
C LYS A 177 2.16 2.18 -12.21
N ARG A 178 2.34 3.47 -12.19
CA ARG A 178 3.09 4.25 -13.20
C ARG A 178 4.06 5.22 -12.55
#